data_a9fd4d9c7321293076c4d45884b8def6
#
_entry.id   a9fd4d9c7321293076c4d45884b8def6
#
_cell.length_a   1.000
_cell.length_b   1.000
_cell.length_c   1.000
_cell.angle_alpha   90.00
_cell.angle_beta   90.00
_cell.angle_gamma   90.00
#
_symmetry.space_group_name_H-M   'P 1'
#
loop_
_entity.id
_entity.type
_entity.pdbx_description
1 polymer ?
#
loop_
_entity_poly.entity_id
_entity_poly.type
_entity_poly.pdbx_seq_one_letter_code
_entity_poly.pdbx_strand_id
1 'polypeptide(L)'
;MEKLSYTNEDDKCYGATGMAIGIVVFDGEDKLAGVGLDADPGDMMEMHSSFYFSGNRGLSAKSAWAEMRENFSLSVAMMISNVMCRRMVLDRTLVAPEVRQGLQDTVVEEGRDACSLEEDEVRRIFDKEYTYLFRVFNHQGVHRVAHEFADALKRRRHLSRLEVLEELRALSSL
;
A
#
# COMPACT_ATOMS: atom_id res chain seq x y z
N MET A 1 -2.33 3.58 15.42
CA MET A 1 -2.08 2.58 14.35
C MET A 1 -1.79 1.24 14.97
N GLU A 2 -2.69 0.31 14.81
CA GLU A 2 -2.43 -1.06 15.21
C GLU A 2 -1.21 -1.54 14.42
N LYS A 3 -0.16 -1.95 15.11
CA LYS A 3 1.07 -2.40 14.47
C LYS A 3 0.72 -3.56 13.53
N LEU A 4 0.99 -3.40 12.24
CA LEU A 4 0.93 -4.49 11.29
C LEU A 4 1.73 -5.67 11.87
N SER A 5 1.04 -6.73 12.25
CA SER A 5 1.68 -7.93 12.77
C SER A 5 1.84 -8.95 11.64
N TYR A 6 3.03 -9.52 11.54
CA TYR A 6 3.33 -10.58 10.57
C TYR A 6 3.66 -11.87 11.31
N THR A 7 3.24 -12.99 10.76
CA THR A 7 3.43 -14.30 11.38
C THR A 7 4.84 -14.86 11.16
N ASN A 8 5.48 -14.49 10.06
CA ASN A 8 6.83 -14.90 9.68
C ASN A 8 7.41 -13.96 8.62
N GLU A 9 8.65 -14.23 8.16
CA GLU A 9 9.33 -13.43 7.14
C GLU A 9 8.61 -13.45 5.80
N ASP A 10 8.02 -14.56 5.39
CA ASP A 10 7.26 -14.65 4.14
C ASP A 10 6.03 -13.73 4.18
N ASP A 11 5.28 -13.80 5.26
CA ASP A 11 4.11 -12.95 5.48
C ASP A 11 4.51 -11.45 5.43
N LYS A 12 5.62 -11.09 6.07
CA LYS A 12 6.19 -9.74 6.04
C LYS A 12 6.60 -9.33 4.62
N CYS A 13 7.29 -10.20 3.91
CA CYS A 13 7.75 -9.95 2.54
C CYS A 13 6.59 -9.75 1.57
N TYR A 14 5.55 -10.58 1.63
CA TYR A 14 4.36 -10.42 0.80
C TYR A 14 3.53 -9.20 1.20
N GLY A 15 3.56 -8.80 2.45
CA GLY A 15 3.00 -7.52 2.89
C GLY A 15 3.69 -6.33 2.22
N ALA A 16 5.02 -6.29 2.24
CA ALA A 16 5.82 -5.26 1.56
C ALA A 16 5.60 -5.29 0.03
N THR A 17 5.57 -6.49 -0.56
CA THR A 17 5.27 -6.69 -1.99
C THR A 17 3.90 -6.11 -2.36
N GLY A 18 2.89 -6.39 -1.57
CA GLY A 18 1.54 -5.85 -1.77
C GLY A 18 1.53 -4.33 -1.73
N MET A 19 2.19 -3.72 -0.74
CA MET A 19 2.28 -2.26 -0.64
C MET A 19 2.97 -1.65 -1.87
N ALA A 20 4.07 -2.24 -2.35
CA ALA A 20 4.76 -1.77 -3.55
C ALA A 20 3.86 -1.86 -4.80
N ILE A 21 3.13 -2.96 -4.97
CA ILE A 21 2.14 -3.10 -6.06
C ILE A 21 1.04 -2.04 -5.93
N GLY A 22 0.51 -1.83 -4.73
CA GLY A 22 -0.50 -0.81 -4.46
C GLY A 22 -0.04 0.59 -4.85
N ILE A 23 1.20 0.96 -4.51
CA ILE A 23 1.79 2.25 -4.90
C ILE A 23 1.83 2.40 -6.42
N VAL A 24 2.30 1.38 -7.14
CA VAL A 24 2.44 1.44 -8.60
C VAL A 24 1.08 1.51 -9.30
N VAL A 25 0.10 0.70 -8.89
CA VAL A 25 -1.22 0.70 -9.55
C VAL A 25 -2.07 1.94 -9.24
N PHE A 26 -1.67 2.75 -8.26
CA PHE A 26 -2.25 4.06 -7.95
C PHE A 26 -1.37 5.24 -8.37
N ASP A 27 -0.40 5.00 -9.26
CA ASP A 27 0.50 6.04 -9.81
C ASP A 27 1.25 6.84 -8.72
N GLY A 28 1.62 6.16 -7.63
CA GLY A 28 2.30 6.76 -6.46
C GLY A 28 3.82 6.63 -6.46
N GLU A 29 4.43 6.25 -7.58
CA GLU A 29 5.85 5.92 -7.70
C GLU A 29 6.77 7.12 -7.41
N ASP A 30 6.31 8.33 -7.65
CA ASP A 30 7.05 9.57 -7.36
C ASP A 30 7.26 9.78 -5.85
N LYS A 31 6.44 9.15 -5.02
CA LYS A 31 6.51 9.23 -3.55
C LYS A 31 7.35 8.13 -2.92
N LEU A 32 7.69 7.09 -3.69
CA LEU A 32 8.47 5.95 -3.21
C LEU A 32 9.97 6.24 -3.29
N ALA A 33 10.70 5.93 -2.22
CA ALA A 33 12.17 5.97 -2.18
C ALA A 33 12.80 4.56 -2.22
N GLY A 34 12.17 3.58 -1.59
CA GLY A 34 12.67 2.20 -1.58
C GLY A 34 11.81 1.26 -0.75
N VAL A 35 12.22 0.00 -0.68
CA VAL A 35 11.59 -1.04 0.13
C VAL A 35 12.66 -1.83 0.86
N GLY A 36 12.56 -1.93 2.18
CA GLY A 36 13.49 -2.66 3.04
C GLY A 36 12.79 -3.75 3.86
N LEU A 37 13.20 -5.01 3.66
CA LEU A 37 12.61 -6.15 4.37
C LEU A 37 13.07 -6.23 5.84
N ASP A 38 14.28 -5.76 6.14
CA ASP A 38 14.86 -5.81 7.49
C ASP A 38 14.41 -4.65 8.39
N ALA A 39 13.73 -3.66 7.84
CA ALA A 39 13.14 -2.57 8.61
C ALA A 39 12.01 -3.06 9.53
N ASP A 40 11.64 -2.24 10.51
CA ASP A 40 10.45 -2.48 11.32
C ASP A 40 9.20 -2.54 10.44
N PRO A 41 8.15 -3.29 10.84
CA PRO A 41 6.93 -3.46 10.03
C PRO A 41 6.30 -2.18 9.50
N GLY A 42 6.37 -1.09 10.25
CA GLY A 42 5.83 0.21 9.84
C GLY A 42 6.75 1.03 8.91
N ASP A 43 8.02 0.61 8.76
CA ASP A 43 9.07 1.36 8.06
C ASP A 43 9.61 0.65 6.82
N MET A 44 9.01 -0.47 6.42
CA MET A 44 9.45 -1.23 5.25
C MET A 44 9.33 -0.44 3.95
N MET A 45 8.30 0.38 3.81
CA MET A 45 8.12 1.26 2.67
C MET A 45 8.79 2.60 2.97
N GLU A 46 9.89 2.86 2.28
CA GLU A 46 10.61 4.12 2.39
C GLU A 46 9.96 5.14 1.44
N MET A 47 9.28 6.12 2.02
CA MET A 47 8.61 7.16 1.26
C MET A 47 9.41 8.47 1.31
N HIS A 48 9.29 9.31 0.27
CA HIS A 48 9.85 10.65 0.30
C HIS A 48 9.18 11.51 1.37
N SER A 49 9.89 12.51 1.88
CA SER A 49 9.41 13.38 2.98
C SER A 49 8.09 14.08 2.66
N SER A 50 7.81 14.37 1.39
CA SER A 50 6.53 14.95 0.93
C SER A 50 5.31 14.08 1.22
N PHE A 51 5.49 12.78 1.35
CA PHE A 51 4.40 11.86 1.72
C PHE A 51 3.97 12.03 3.18
N TYR A 52 4.91 12.31 4.07
CA TYR A 52 4.66 12.47 5.51
C TYR A 52 4.31 13.91 5.91
N PHE A 53 4.60 14.88 5.05
CA PHE A 53 4.50 16.30 5.37
C PHE A 53 3.27 16.94 4.74
N SER A 54 2.31 17.34 5.58
CA SER A 54 1.06 17.98 5.17
C SER A 54 1.09 19.51 5.23
N GLY A 55 2.25 20.15 5.17
CA GLY A 55 2.37 21.60 5.32
C GLY A 55 3.55 22.20 4.57
N ASN A 56 3.44 22.36 3.26
CA ASN A 56 4.39 23.18 2.51
C ASN A 56 3.97 24.63 2.56
N ARG A 57 4.81 25.52 3.15
CA ARG A 57 4.55 26.95 3.29
C ARG A 57 4.38 27.70 1.97
N GLY A 58 4.73 27.08 0.84
CA GLY A 58 4.58 27.66 -0.50
C GLY A 58 3.29 27.27 -1.23
N LEU A 59 2.48 26.36 -0.67
CA LEU A 59 1.24 25.91 -1.30
C LEU A 59 0.02 26.69 -0.78
N SER A 60 -0.95 26.93 -1.66
CA SER A 60 -2.27 27.40 -1.23
C SER A 60 -2.94 26.35 -0.33
N ALA A 61 -3.85 26.78 0.55
CA ALA A 61 -4.61 25.87 1.40
C ALA A 61 -5.34 24.77 0.61
N LYS A 62 -5.86 25.10 -0.58
CA LYS A 62 -6.52 24.15 -1.48
C LYS A 62 -5.54 23.09 -2.00
N SER A 63 -4.32 23.48 -2.41
CA SER A 63 -3.31 22.57 -2.92
C SER A 63 -2.77 21.65 -1.80
N ALA A 64 -2.56 22.20 -0.60
CA ALA A 64 -2.14 21.43 0.57
C ALA A 64 -3.20 20.39 0.96
N TRP A 65 -4.48 20.74 0.90
CA TRP A 65 -5.59 19.84 1.16
C TRP A 65 -5.66 18.72 0.11
N ALA A 66 -5.52 19.04 -1.18
CA ALA A 66 -5.51 18.04 -2.26
C ALA A 66 -4.36 17.04 -2.09
N GLU A 67 -3.15 17.50 -1.79
CA GLU A 67 -1.99 16.63 -1.53
C GLU A 67 -2.20 15.72 -0.33
N MET A 68 -2.76 16.24 0.74
CA MET A 68 -3.08 15.44 1.94
C MET A 68 -4.09 14.32 1.64
N ARG A 69 -5.11 14.61 0.83
CA ARG A 69 -6.10 13.61 0.39
C ARG A 69 -5.47 12.54 -0.51
N GLU A 70 -4.59 12.92 -1.43
CA GLU A 70 -3.86 11.96 -2.28
C GLU A 70 -2.96 11.06 -1.44
N ASN A 71 -2.22 11.60 -0.49
CA ASN A 71 -1.37 10.82 0.40
C ASN A 71 -2.18 9.89 1.29
N PHE A 72 -3.32 10.33 1.79
CA PHE A 72 -4.25 9.49 2.54
C PHE A 72 -4.79 8.34 1.68
N SER A 73 -5.27 8.63 0.47
CA SER A 73 -5.75 7.63 -0.48
C SER A 73 -4.66 6.59 -0.79
N LEU A 74 -3.43 7.02 -1.03
CA LEU A 74 -2.30 6.12 -1.25
C LEU A 74 -2.02 5.24 -0.02
N SER A 75 -2.11 5.79 1.18
CA SER A 75 -1.98 5.02 2.43
C SER A 75 -3.05 3.94 2.55
N VAL A 76 -4.29 4.26 2.21
CA VAL A 76 -5.40 3.30 2.19
C VAL A 76 -5.12 2.18 1.20
N ALA A 77 -4.67 2.51 -0.01
CA ALA A 77 -4.29 1.54 -1.02
C ALA A 77 -3.18 0.61 -0.54
N MET A 78 -2.16 1.15 0.13
CA MET A 78 -1.06 0.36 0.70
C MET A 78 -1.55 -0.62 1.76
N MET A 79 -2.42 -0.19 2.67
CA MET A 79 -2.99 -1.06 3.72
C MET A 79 -3.81 -2.22 3.13
N ILE A 80 -4.68 -1.92 2.20
CA ILE A 80 -5.50 -2.93 1.51
C ILE A 80 -4.61 -3.90 0.74
N SER A 81 -3.65 -3.38 -0.04
CA SER A 81 -2.73 -4.18 -0.85
C SER A 81 -1.85 -5.10 -0.02
N ASN A 82 -1.39 -4.63 1.16
CA ASN A 82 -0.64 -5.45 2.11
C ASN A 82 -1.43 -6.72 2.46
N VAL A 83 -2.66 -6.55 2.92
CA VAL A 83 -3.50 -7.68 3.34
C VAL A 83 -3.89 -8.56 2.16
N MET A 84 -4.27 -7.98 1.01
CA MET A 84 -4.66 -8.76 -0.17
C MET A 84 -3.51 -9.61 -0.70
N CYS A 85 -2.30 -9.06 -0.78
CA CYS A 85 -1.14 -9.82 -1.24
C CYS A 85 -0.82 -11.00 -0.33
N ARG A 86 -0.85 -10.78 0.98
CA ARG A 86 -0.62 -11.84 1.98
C ARG A 86 -1.69 -12.93 1.89
N ARG A 87 -2.96 -12.59 1.78
CA ARG A 87 -4.05 -13.57 1.76
C ARG A 87 -4.24 -14.19 0.39
N MET A 88 -4.37 -13.38 -0.67
CA MET A 88 -4.75 -13.88 -1.99
C MET A 88 -3.57 -14.48 -2.76
N VAL A 89 -2.35 -13.95 -2.59
CA VAL A 89 -1.17 -14.44 -3.30
C VAL A 89 -0.41 -15.48 -2.49
N LEU A 90 -0.02 -15.16 -1.24
CA LEU A 90 0.75 -16.07 -0.40
C LEU A 90 -0.10 -17.24 0.11
N ASP A 91 -1.20 -16.95 0.80
CA ASP A 91 -2.05 -17.98 1.43
C ASP A 91 -3.04 -18.62 0.45
N ARG A 92 -3.26 -18.00 -0.73
CA ARG A 92 -4.25 -18.41 -1.73
C ARG A 92 -5.67 -18.50 -1.17
N THR A 93 -6.03 -17.56 -0.31
CA THR A 93 -7.36 -17.44 0.29
C THR A 93 -7.94 -16.07 0.02
N LEU A 94 -9.25 -15.93 0.11
CA LEU A 94 -9.89 -14.62 0.09
C LEU A 94 -9.69 -13.89 1.42
N VAL A 95 -9.74 -12.56 1.36
CA VAL A 95 -9.75 -11.74 2.58
C VAL A 95 -11.07 -11.99 3.31
N ALA A 96 -10.98 -12.41 4.57
CA ALA A 96 -12.16 -12.68 5.39
C ALA A 96 -12.97 -11.38 5.63
N PRO A 97 -14.31 -11.46 5.69
CA PRO A 97 -15.16 -10.28 5.93
C PRO A 97 -14.78 -9.49 7.19
N GLU A 98 -14.38 -10.17 8.25
CA GLU A 98 -13.95 -9.56 9.51
C GLU A 98 -12.65 -8.77 9.36
N VAL A 99 -11.72 -9.28 8.55
CA VAL A 99 -10.46 -8.58 8.22
C VAL A 99 -10.75 -7.33 7.40
N ARG A 100 -11.62 -7.43 6.39
CA ARG A 100 -12.06 -6.28 5.60
C ARG A 100 -12.70 -5.21 6.48
N GLN A 101 -13.58 -5.61 7.38
CA GLN A 101 -14.25 -4.69 8.31
C GLN A 101 -13.22 -4.00 9.22
N GLY A 102 -12.27 -4.75 9.79
CA GLY A 102 -11.20 -4.20 10.63
C GLY A 102 -10.33 -3.19 9.89
N LEU A 103 -9.99 -3.46 8.61
CA LEU A 103 -9.29 -2.50 7.76
C LEU A 103 -10.11 -1.22 7.55
N GLN A 104 -11.39 -1.35 7.24
CA GLN A 104 -12.27 -0.20 7.02
C GLN A 104 -12.37 0.65 8.29
N ASP A 105 -12.53 0.04 9.46
CA ASP A 105 -12.62 0.75 10.73
C ASP A 105 -11.32 1.52 11.04
N THR A 106 -10.17 0.89 10.81
CA THR A 106 -8.85 1.55 10.95
C THR A 106 -8.72 2.74 10.01
N VAL A 107 -9.10 2.59 8.76
CA VAL A 107 -9.03 3.65 7.74
C VAL A 107 -9.97 4.81 8.09
N VAL A 108 -11.17 4.52 8.61
CA VAL A 108 -12.10 5.56 9.07
C VAL A 108 -11.52 6.37 10.23
N GLU A 109 -10.93 5.69 11.20
CA GLU A 109 -10.27 6.35 12.33
C GLU A 109 -9.12 7.24 11.89
N GLU A 110 -8.22 6.74 11.04
CA GLU A 110 -7.09 7.52 10.50
C GLU A 110 -7.55 8.70 9.64
N GLY A 111 -8.56 8.51 8.79
CA GLY A 111 -9.09 9.59 7.94
C GLY A 111 -9.69 10.73 8.75
N ARG A 112 -10.39 10.40 9.83
CA ARG A 112 -10.92 11.39 10.77
C ARG A 112 -9.81 12.12 11.50
N ASP A 113 -8.84 11.40 12.05
CA ASP A 113 -7.83 11.95 12.94
C ASP A 113 -6.73 12.72 12.18
N ALA A 114 -6.29 12.20 11.02
CA ALA A 114 -5.21 12.79 10.24
C ALA A 114 -5.69 13.81 9.20
N CYS A 115 -6.87 13.64 8.61
CA CYS A 115 -7.34 14.41 7.47
C CYS A 115 -8.66 15.15 7.72
N SER A 116 -9.25 15.03 8.90
CA SER A 116 -10.56 15.61 9.23
C SER A 116 -11.66 15.26 8.20
N LEU A 117 -11.56 14.06 7.60
CA LEU A 117 -12.54 13.57 6.64
C LEU A 117 -13.78 13.02 7.35
N GLU A 118 -14.94 13.25 6.75
CA GLU A 118 -16.18 12.64 7.21
C GLU A 118 -16.16 11.11 6.96
N GLU A 119 -16.80 10.37 7.85
CA GLU A 119 -16.81 8.90 7.81
C GLU A 119 -17.29 8.35 6.45
N ASP A 120 -18.33 8.92 5.87
CA ASP A 120 -18.86 8.49 4.57
C ASP A 120 -17.93 8.80 3.39
N GLU A 121 -17.12 9.85 3.46
CA GLU A 121 -16.09 10.10 2.47
C GLU A 121 -15.01 9.03 2.53
N VAL A 122 -14.55 8.71 3.73
CA VAL A 122 -13.53 7.67 3.95
C VAL A 122 -14.04 6.31 3.50
N ARG A 123 -15.28 5.94 3.85
CA ARG A 123 -15.90 4.69 3.41
C ARG A 123 -15.98 4.58 1.90
N ARG A 124 -16.32 5.66 1.19
CA ARG A 124 -16.34 5.69 -0.29
C ARG A 124 -14.95 5.50 -0.88
N ILE A 125 -13.92 6.14 -0.33
CA ILE A 125 -12.53 5.93 -0.75
C ILE A 125 -12.15 4.47 -0.55
N PHE A 126 -12.37 3.92 0.64
CA PHE A 126 -12.07 2.54 0.96
C PHE A 126 -12.76 1.54 0.00
N ASP A 127 -14.06 1.66 -0.18
CA ASP A 127 -14.84 0.73 -1.02
C ASP A 127 -14.39 0.77 -2.48
N LYS A 128 -14.11 1.96 -3.01
CA LYS A 128 -13.61 2.14 -4.38
C LYS A 128 -12.24 1.47 -4.54
N GLU A 129 -11.32 1.73 -3.65
CA GLU A 129 -9.96 1.19 -3.70
C GLU A 129 -9.94 -0.31 -3.43
N TYR A 130 -10.73 -0.79 -2.47
CA TYR A 130 -10.86 -2.21 -2.18
C TYR A 130 -11.38 -2.98 -3.40
N THR A 131 -12.41 -2.48 -4.06
CA THR A 131 -12.98 -3.11 -5.26
C THR A 131 -11.96 -3.15 -6.40
N TYR A 132 -11.22 -2.07 -6.60
CA TYR A 132 -10.17 -2.01 -7.63
C TYR A 132 -9.02 -2.98 -7.33
N LEU A 133 -8.47 -2.93 -6.11
CA LEU A 133 -7.37 -3.79 -5.69
C LEU A 133 -7.76 -5.27 -5.66
N PHE A 134 -9.00 -5.58 -5.31
CA PHE A 134 -9.49 -6.96 -5.40
C PHE A 134 -9.37 -7.52 -6.82
N ARG A 135 -9.68 -6.73 -7.84
CA ARG A 135 -9.50 -7.13 -9.25
C ARG A 135 -8.02 -7.30 -9.58
N VAL A 136 -7.17 -6.39 -9.13
CA VAL A 136 -5.71 -6.46 -9.33
C VAL A 136 -5.16 -7.76 -8.74
N PHE A 137 -5.40 -8.02 -7.46
CA PHE A 137 -4.88 -9.21 -6.78
C PHE A 137 -5.60 -10.51 -7.13
N ASN A 138 -6.71 -10.47 -7.85
CA ASN A 138 -7.35 -11.65 -8.43
C ASN A 138 -6.76 -12.04 -9.79
N HIS A 139 -5.92 -11.20 -10.39
CA HIS A 139 -5.33 -11.45 -11.71
C HIS A 139 -4.08 -12.32 -11.60
N GLN A 140 -4.03 -13.43 -12.36
CA GLN A 140 -2.92 -14.41 -12.30
C GLN A 140 -1.56 -13.80 -12.68
N GLY A 141 -1.54 -12.86 -13.61
CA GLY A 141 -0.32 -12.12 -13.96
C GLY A 141 0.24 -11.32 -12.79
N VAL A 142 -0.62 -10.74 -11.97
CA VAL A 142 -0.23 -10.03 -10.74
C VAL A 142 0.36 -10.99 -9.73
N HIS A 143 -0.21 -12.19 -9.56
CA HIS A 143 0.36 -13.22 -8.68
C HIS A 143 1.80 -13.57 -9.08
N ARG A 144 2.05 -13.76 -10.38
CA ARG A 144 3.39 -14.05 -10.87
C ARG A 144 4.36 -12.91 -10.55
N VAL A 145 4.00 -11.68 -10.88
CA VAL A 145 4.83 -10.49 -10.57
C VAL A 145 5.08 -10.38 -9.07
N ALA A 146 4.07 -10.63 -8.23
CA ALA A 146 4.21 -10.57 -6.78
C ALA A 146 5.19 -11.64 -6.26
N HIS A 147 5.15 -12.87 -6.77
CA HIS A 147 6.11 -13.91 -6.41
C HIS A 147 7.54 -13.55 -6.82
N GLU A 148 7.74 -13.05 -8.05
CA GLU A 148 9.04 -12.61 -8.56
C GLU A 148 9.60 -11.45 -7.73
N PHE A 149 8.78 -10.48 -7.40
CA PHE A 149 9.17 -9.35 -6.54
C PHE A 149 9.53 -9.79 -5.13
N ALA A 150 8.73 -10.66 -4.51
CA ALA A 150 9.00 -11.19 -3.19
C ALA A 150 10.32 -11.96 -3.14
N ASP A 151 10.62 -12.76 -4.16
CA ASP A 151 11.89 -13.48 -4.29
C ASP A 151 13.08 -12.52 -4.45
N ALA A 152 12.95 -11.45 -5.23
CA ALA A 152 13.97 -10.41 -5.38
C ALA A 152 14.21 -9.68 -4.04
N LEU A 153 13.14 -9.31 -3.34
CA LEU A 153 13.22 -8.64 -2.05
C LEU A 153 13.88 -9.51 -0.97
N LYS A 154 13.55 -10.79 -0.91
CA LYS A 154 14.20 -11.74 0.02
C LYS A 154 15.69 -11.92 -0.23
N ARG A 155 16.10 -11.97 -1.50
CA ARG A 155 17.52 -12.14 -1.87
C ARG A 155 18.34 -10.88 -1.58
N ARG A 156 17.77 -9.70 -1.88
CA ARG A 156 18.49 -8.43 -1.85
C ARG A 156 18.29 -7.67 -0.54
N ARG A 157 17.28 -8.02 0.23
CA ARG A 157 16.86 -7.41 1.51
C ARG A 157 16.39 -5.96 1.39
N HIS A 158 16.87 -5.22 0.41
CA HIS A 158 16.49 -3.85 0.10
C HIS A 158 16.43 -3.65 -1.41
N LEU A 159 15.42 -2.94 -1.88
CA LEU A 159 15.26 -2.51 -3.27
C LEU A 159 15.13 -0.98 -3.30
N SER A 160 15.96 -0.32 -4.09
CA SER A 160 15.81 1.10 -4.39
C SER A 160 14.56 1.34 -5.22
N ARG A 161 14.12 2.61 -5.32
CA ARG A 161 12.98 2.98 -6.17
C ARG A 161 13.10 2.42 -7.60
N LEU A 162 14.26 2.59 -8.23
CA LEU A 162 14.47 2.10 -9.60
C LEU A 162 14.36 0.59 -9.71
N GLU A 163 14.90 -0.14 -8.74
CA GLU A 163 14.79 -1.60 -8.69
C GLU A 163 13.35 -2.06 -8.46
N VAL A 164 12.60 -1.38 -7.61
CA VAL A 164 11.16 -1.66 -7.41
C VAL A 164 10.39 -1.48 -8.72
N LEU A 165 10.62 -0.37 -9.43
CA LEU A 165 9.94 -0.10 -10.71
C LEU A 165 10.33 -1.11 -11.80
N GLU A 166 11.58 -1.55 -11.83
CA GLU A 166 12.03 -2.58 -12.78
C GLU A 166 11.35 -3.93 -12.50
N GLU A 167 11.32 -4.37 -11.23
CA GLU A 167 10.67 -5.63 -10.85
C GLU A 167 9.14 -5.60 -11.09
N LEU A 168 8.51 -4.44 -10.98
CA LEU A 168 7.06 -4.27 -11.17
C LEU A 168 6.68 -3.82 -12.59
N ARG A 169 7.64 -3.67 -13.51
CA ARG A 169 7.38 -3.18 -14.87
C ARG A 169 6.32 -3.98 -15.62
N ALA A 170 6.25 -5.28 -15.41
CA ALA A 170 5.28 -6.14 -16.06
C ALA A 170 3.82 -5.84 -15.70
N LEU A 171 3.56 -5.13 -14.59
CA LEU A 171 2.19 -4.73 -14.21
C LEU A 171 1.53 -3.84 -15.27
N SER A 172 2.31 -3.01 -15.96
CA SER A 172 1.78 -2.11 -17.01
C SER A 172 1.30 -2.84 -18.26
N SER A 173 1.60 -4.13 -18.38
CA SER A 173 1.22 -4.99 -19.51
C SER A 173 0.03 -5.91 -19.22
N LEU A 174 -0.51 -5.86 -18.01
CA LEU A 174 -1.63 -6.67 -17.54
C LEU A 174 -2.93 -5.87 -17.59
#